data_77308aeb3ab3929a89dbf9e6d616b3b1
#
_entry.id   77308aeb3ab3929a89dbf9e6d616b3b1
#
_cell.length_a   1.000
_cell.length_b   1.000
_cell.length_c   1.000
_cell.angle_alpha   90.00
_cell.angle_beta   90.00
_cell.angle_gamma   90.00
#
_symmetry.space_group_name_H-M   'P 1'
#
loop_
_entity.id
_entity.type
_entity.pdbx_description
1 polymer ?
#
loop_
_entity_poly.entity_id
_entity_poly.type
_entity_poly.pdbx_seq_one_letter_code
_entity_poly.pdbx_strand_id
1 'polypeptide(L)'
;MSSPVALSPSVLAPKPHYAALDGLRGVAAVMVVLFHMLEGSVKDFQFHTDQIINHGYLAVDFFFMLSGFVIGYAYDDRWGKMSLWDFCKRRLVRLQPMVVMGMLLGGALFYFQGSEIFPNIEQTPVWKMLLVMTVGFTLLPVPVSLDVRGWSEMHPLNGPAWSLFFEYIANILYALFIRKFTTKWLAVLVFMAACVLIHQCYTQGNNIGGWTLDVEQCRIGLTRLMFPFFGGLLLYRLCKPGRIRHGFWWCSLLLAAALAMPHVGGAEHFHLNGLYDAFCIIVIFPAVVFLGASDIPGDISSKASRFLGNISYPLYITHYPIVYLYLAWVHDAEAPLSSALPVAVGVLFLCIAVAYGCLKLYDEPVRAWLSRRVLARRAPEPPQA
;
A
#
# COMPACT_ATOMS: atom_id res chain seq x y z
N MET A 1 -20.16 26.71 47.59
CA MET A 1 -19.26 27.06 46.47
C MET A 1 -18.64 25.78 45.98
N SER A 2 -19.19 25.16 44.95
CA SER A 2 -18.70 23.93 44.37
C SER A 2 -17.58 24.23 43.34
N SER A 3 -16.39 23.71 43.61
CA SER A 3 -15.23 23.82 42.72
C SER A 3 -15.53 23.19 41.36
N PRO A 4 -15.14 23.82 40.24
CA PRO A 4 -15.30 23.20 38.92
C PRO A 4 -14.40 21.98 38.77
N VAL A 5 -14.99 20.83 38.47
CA VAL A 5 -14.29 19.60 38.10
C VAL A 5 -13.50 19.86 36.83
N ALA A 6 -12.17 19.86 36.93
CA ALA A 6 -11.29 19.96 35.80
C ALA A 6 -11.49 18.72 34.91
N LEU A 7 -12.08 18.91 33.75
CA LEU A 7 -12.21 17.89 32.73
C LEU A 7 -10.81 17.37 32.34
N SER A 8 -10.54 16.11 32.58
CA SER A 8 -9.34 15.44 32.11
C SER A 8 -9.17 15.59 30.61
N PRO A 9 -7.94 15.81 30.07
CA PRO A 9 -7.73 16.02 28.65
C PRO A 9 -8.22 14.80 27.86
N SER A 10 -9.21 15.02 27.00
CA SER A 10 -9.92 14.00 26.26
C SER A 10 -8.96 13.16 25.42
N VAL A 11 -8.83 11.89 25.79
CA VAL A 11 -8.41 10.85 24.85
C VAL A 11 -9.36 10.95 23.65
N LEU A 12 -8.80 11.10 22.41
CA LEU A 12 -9.62 11.17 21.22
C LEU A 12 -10.53 9.93 21.16
N ALA A 13 -11.84 10.12 21.25
CA ALA A 13 -12.79 9.03 21.24
C ALA A 13 -12.59 8.15 19.98
N PRO A 14 -12.60 6.82 20.11
CA PRO A 14 -12.50 5.93 18.94
C PRO A 14 -13.71 6.17 18.03
N LYS A 15 -13.43 6.33 16.73
CA LYS A 15 -14.49 6.40 15.70
C LYS A 15 -14.93 4.98 15.32
N PRO A 16 -16.18 4.80 14.88
CA PRO A 16 -16.63 3.53 14.29
C PRO A 16 -15.68 3.08 13.18
N HIS A 17 -15.45 1.79 13.07
CA HIS A 17 -14.48 1.23 12.14
C HIS A 17 -15.15 0.77 10.85
N TYR A 18 -14.57 1.09 9.70
CA TYR A 18 -15.03 0.62 8.40
C TYR A 18 -14.42 -0.75 8.09
N ALA A 19 -14.95 -1.81 8.70
CA ALA A 19 -14.41 -3.17 8.55
C ALA A 19 -14.34 -3.64 7.09
N ALA A 20 -15.33 -3.28 6.28
CA ALA A 20 -15.34 -3.63 4.86
C ALA A 20 -14.18 -2.98 4.08
N LEU A 21 -13.84 -1.71 4.36
CA LEU A 21 -12.71 -1.04 3.71
C LEU A 21 -11.37 -1.70 4.05
N ASP A 22 -11.19 -2.14 5.31
CA ASP A 22 -9.98 -2.88 5.67
C ASP A 22 -9.95 -4.26 5.01
N GLY A 23 -11.11 -4.94 4.92
CA GLY A 23 -11.22 -6.19 4.18
C GLY A 23 -10.88 -6.03 2.70
N LEU A 24 -11.36 -4.96 2.05
CA LEU A 24 -11.03 -4.65 0.65
C LEU A 24 -9.55 -4.35 0.44
N ARG A 25 -8.89 -3.71 1.42
CA ARG A 25 -7.42 -3.58 1.42
C ARG A 25 -6.75 -4.96 1.41
N GLY A 26 -7.29 -5.93 2.16
CA GLY A 26 -6.81 -7.31 2.18
C GLY A 26 -7.02 -8.02 0.85
N VAL A 27 -8.19 -7.85 0.21
CA VAL A 27 -8.45 -8.37 -1.15
C VAL A 27 -7.43 -7.83 -2.14
N ALA A 28 -7.19 -6.51 -2.14
CA ALA A 28 -6.19 -5.89 -3.00
C ALA A 28 -4.78 -6.41 -2.71
N ALA A 29 -4.41 -6.65 -1.44
CA ALA A 29 -3.11 -7.21 -1.08
C ALA A 29 -2.92 -8.63 -1.62
N VAL A 30 -3.95 -9.48 -1.56
CA VAL A 30 -3.90 -10.83 -2.18
C VAL A 30 -3.74 -10.72 -3.70
N MET A 31 -4.47 -9.81 -4.34
CA MET A 31 -4.35 -9.58 -5.79
C MET A 31 -2.95 -9.12 -6.20
N VAL A 32 -2.29 -8.28 -5.39
CA VAL A 32 -0.89 -7.87 -5.61
C VAL A 32 0.07 -9.06 -5.53
N VAL A 33 -0.10 -9.93 -4.53
CA VAL A 33 0.75 -11.12 -4.41
C VAL A 33 0.59 -12.02 -5.63
N LEU A 34 -0.65 -12.28 -6.04
CA LEU A 34 -0.94 -13.05 -7.24
C LEU A 34 -0.37 -12.40 -8.51
N PHE A 35 -0.52 -11.07 -8.64
CA PHE A 35 0.05 -10.33 -9.76
C PHE A 35 1.57 -10.51 -9.84
N HIS A 36 2.31 -10.30 -8.75
CA HIS A 36 3.77 -10.43 -8.75
C HIS A 36 4.26 -11.86 -8.97
N MET A 37 3.51 -12.87 -8.58
CA MET A 37 3.83 -14.27 -8.91
C MET A 37 3.55 -14.61 -10.38
N LEU A 38 2.57 -13.92 -10.99
CA LEU A 38 2.15 -14.16 -12.37
C LEU A 38 2.75 -13.12 -13.33
N GLU A 39 3.51 -12.15 -12.83
CA GLU A 39 4.21 -11.12 -13.60
C GLU A 39 5.34 -11.79 -14.39
N GLY A 40 5.03 -12.32 -15.55
CA GLY A 40 5.95 -13.01 -16.44
C GLY A 40 6.99 -12.10 -17.09
N SER A 41 7.56 -11.15 -16.35
CA SER A 41 8.60 -10.20 -16.80
C SER A 41 9.96 -10.86 -17.03
N VAL A 42 10.08 -12.14 -16.89
CA VAL A 42 11.28 -12.88 -17.27
C VAL A 42 11.22 -13.08 -18.78
N LYS A 43 12.13 -12.42 -19.48
CA LYS A 43 12.32 -12.45 -20.93
C LYS A 43 12.30 -13.86 -21.47
N ASP A 44 11.50 -14.61 -21.75
CA ASP A 44 11.37 -15.97 -22.28
C ASP A 44 10.36 -16.83 -21.50
N PHE A 45 9.73 -16.30 -20.47
CA PHE A 45 8.65 -16.99 -19.80
C PHE A 45 7.44 -17.05 -20.75
N GLN A 46 7.23 -18.21 -21.35
CA GLN A 46 6.07 -18.49 -22.21
C GLN A 46 4.74 -18.56 -21.44
N PHE A 47 4.73 -18.03 -20.22
CA PHE A 47 3.49 -17.82 -19.50
C PHE A 47 2.84 -16.56 -20.05
N HIS A 48 1.79 -16.71 -20.78
CA HIS A 48 0.81 -15.65 -21.02
C HIS A 48 0.02 -15.37 -19.74
N THR A 49 0.74 -15.12 -18.64
CA THR A 49 0.15 -14.86 -17.31
C THR A 49 -0.47 -13.48 -17.22
N ASP A 50 -0.05 -12.56 -18.07
CA ASP A 50 -0.71 -11.30 -18.38
C ASP A 50 -2.17 -11.45 -18.83
N GLN A 51 -2.65 -12.68 -19.03
CA GLN A 51 -4.06 -12.95 -19.31
C GLN A 51 -4.90 -13.26 -18.05
N ILE A 52 -4.31 -13.39 -16.85
CA ILE A 52 -5.04 -13.75 -15.62
C ILE A 52 -5.24 -12.53 -14.72
N ILE A 53 -4.17 -11.78 -14.41
CA ILE A 53 -4.23 -10.55 -13.59
C ILE A 53 -3.36 -9.49 -14.27
N ASN A 54 -3.97 -8.71 -15.16
CA ASN A 54 -3.20 -7.80 -16.02
C ASN A 54 -2.98 -6.42 -15.41
N HIS A 55 -3.86 -5.99 -14.51
CA HIS A 55 -3.85 -4.65 -13.93
C HIS A 55 -3.59 -4.69 -12.41
N GLY A 56 -2.94 -5.76 -11.90
CA GLY A 56 -2.65 -5.91 -10.46
C GLY A 56 -1.80 -4.77 -9.89
N TYR A 57 -0.97 -4.12 -10.71
CA TYR A 57 -0.21 -2.92 -10.33
C TYR A 57 -1.10 -1.74 -9.90
N LEU A 58 -2.37 -1.66 -10.36
CA LEU A 58 -3.33 -0.65 -9.95
C LEU A 58 -3.81 -0.80 -8.50
N ALA A 59 -3.57 -1.95 -7.87
CA ALA A 59 -3.89 -2.13 -6.47
C ALA A 59 -3.18 -1.12 -5.55
N VAL A 60 -2.00 -0.63 -5.96
CA VAL A 60 -1.28 0.44 -5.26
C VAL A 60 -2.08 1.75 -5.29
N ASP A 61 -2.66 2.08 -6.43
CA ASP A 61 -3.51 3.28 -6.60
C ASP A 61 -4.79 3.16 -5.76
N PHE A 62 -5.35 1.95 -5.65
CA PHE A 62 -6.45 1.66 -4.73
C PHE A 62 -6.04 1.83 -3.25
N PHE A 63 -4.83 1.39 -2.85
CA PHE A 63 -4.31 1.64 -1.50
C PHE A 63 -4.15 3.12 -1.20
N PHE A 64 -3.65 3.91 -2.13
CA PHE A 64 -3.58 5.36 -1.97
C PHE A 64 -4.97 5.99 -1.80
N MET A 65 -5.97 5.56 -2.58
CA MET A 65 -7.36 6.02 -2.47
C MET A 65 -7.93 5.71 -1.07
N LEU A 66 -7.79 4.48 -0.62
CA LEU A 66 -8.20 4.07 0.72
C LEU A 66 -7.47 4.84 1.81
N SER A 67 -6.16 5.04 1.66
CA SER A 67 -5.36 5.78 2.64
C SER A 67 -5.83 7.22 2.77
N GLY A 68 -6.09 7.90 1.66
CA GLY A 68 -6.64 9.26 1.65
C GLY A 68 -8.01 9.36 2.33
N PHE A 69 -8.93 8.44 2.03
CA PHE A 69 -10.24 8.37 2.68
C PHE A 69 -10.11 8.15 4.20
N VAL A 70 -9.30 7.18 4.61
CA VAL A 70 -9.08 6.85 6.03
C VAL A 70 -8.37 7.97 6.77
N ILE A 71 -7.42 8.67 6.15
CA ILE A 71 -6.76 9.85 6.73
C ILE A 71 -7.78 10.96 6.97
N GLY A 72 -8.63 11.27 6.00
CA GLY A 72 -9.74 12.21 6.18
C GLY A 72 -10.63 11.82 7.35
N TYR A 73 -11.10 10.57 7.36
CA TYR A 73 -11.94 10.04 8.42
C TYR A 73 -11.28 10.10 9.80
N ALA A 74 -10.02 9.72 9.89
CA ALA A 74 -9.33 9.63 11.18
C ALA A 74 -8.91 10.99 11.76
N TYR A 75 -8.61 11.99 10.91
CA TYR A 75 -7.87 13.17 11.35
C TYR A 75 -8.46 14.52 10.98
N ASP A 76 -9.29 14.64 9.94
CA ASP A 76 -9.70 15.95 9.38
C ASP A 76 -10.41 16.85 10.41
N ASP A 77 -11.18 16.27 11.34
CA ASP A 77 -11.90 16.95 12.41
C ASP A 77 -11.13 17.02 13.75
N ARG A 78 -9.88 16.55 13.79
CA ARG A 78 -9.11 16.41 15.05
C ARG A 78 -7.96 17.39 15.20
N TRP A 79 -7.65 18.17 14.18
CA TRP A 79 -6.51 19.08 14.17
C TRP A 79 -6.57 20.18 15.26
N GLY A 80 -7.73 20.54 15.75
CA GLY A 80 -7.86 21.43 16.92
C GLY A 80 -7.40 20.83 18.25
N LYS A 81 -7.25 19.49 18.31
CA LYS A 81 -6.89 18.71 19.52
C LYS A 81 -5.60 17.91 19.37
N MET A 82 -4.94 17.99 18.23
CA MET A 82 -3.77 17.18 17.87
C MET A 82 -2.71 18.06 17.21
N SER A 83 -1.46 17.91 17.66
CA SER A 83 -0.31 18.56 17.02
C SER A 83 0.17 17.81 15.78
N LEU A 84 0.96 18.49 14.94
CA LEU A 84 1.64 17.86 13.80
C LEU A 84 2.53 16.68 14.27
N TRP A 85 3.23 16.87 15.38
CA TRP A 85 4.09 15.84 15.95
C TRP A 85 3.30 14.62 16.43
N ASP A 86 2.12 14.81 17.03
CA ASP A 86 1.24 13.69 17.43
C ASP A 86 0.72 12.92 16.23
N PHE A 87 0.43 13.60 15.11
CA PHE A 87 0.08 12.95 13.85
C PHE A 87 1.24 12.10 13.32
N CYS A 88 2.45 12.67 13.20
CA CYS A 88 3.63 11.96 12.73
C CYS A 88 3.94 10.72 13.58
N LYS A 89 3.92 10.86 14.92
CA LYS A 89 4.12 9.72 15.84
C LYS A 89 3.12 8.59 15.59
N ARG A 90 1.84 8.93 15.41
CA ARG A 90 0.79 7.92 15.16
C ARG A 90 1.01 7.18 13.85
N ARG A 91 1.45 7.89 12.80
CA ARG A 91 1.76 7.28 11.50
C ARG A 91 3.00 6.38 11.61
N LEU A 92 4.07 6.85 12.25
CA LEU A 92 5.28 6.07 12.49
C LEU A 92 4.99 4.81 13.29
N VAL A 93 4.29 4.91 14.42
CA VAL A 93 3.92 3.75 15.25
C VAL A 93 3.10 2.74 14.46
N ARG A 94 2.26 3.19 13.52
CA ARG A 94 1.41 2.31 12.71
C ARG A 94 2.18 1.59 11.59
N LEU A 95 3.09 2.27 10.91
CA LEU A 95 3.68 1.77 9.67
C LEU A 95 5.10 1.23 9.85
N GLN A 96 5.93 1.93 10.63
CA GLN A 96 7.36 1.66 10.70
C GLN A 96 7.75 0.26 11.19
N PRO A 97 7.06 -0.36 12.18
CA PRO A 97 7.42 -1.69 12.61
C PRO A 97 7.47 -2.71 11.46
N MET A 98 6.43 -2.72 10.62
CA MET A 98 6.38 -3.66 9.50
C MET A 98 7.34 -3.32 8.36
N VAL A 99 7.70 -2.05 8.16
CA VAL A 99 8.79 -1.67 7.24
C VAL A 99 10.10 -2.33 7.68
N VAL A 100 10.44 -2.22 8.97
CA VAL A 100 11.65 -2.86 9.52
C VAL A 100 11.60 -4.38 9.31
N MET A 101 10.46 -5.02 9.60
CA MET A 101 10.30 -6.46 9.41
C MET A 101 10.45 -6.88 7.93
N GLY A 102 9.85 -6.13 7.00
CA GLY A 102 9.98 -6.39 5.56
C GLY A 102 11.42 -6.28 5.06
N MET A 103 12.19 -5.30 5.55
CA MET A 103 13.61 -5.16 5.22
C MET A 103 14.48 -6.26 5.86
N LEU A 104 14.15 -6.68 7.09
CA LEU A 104 14.84 -7.83 7.73
C LEU A 104 14.61 -9.12 6.95
N LEU A 105 13.38 -9.39 6.53
CA LEU A 105 13.07 -10.55 5.67
C LEU A 105 13.78 -10.45 4.33
N GLY A 106 13.79 -9.26 3.70
CA GLY A 106 14.51 -9.02 2.46
C GLY A 106 16.01 -9.28 2.60
N GLY A 107 16.65 -8.80 3.66
CA GLY A 107 18.06 -9.04 3.94
C GLY A 107 18.37 -10.50 4.29
N ALA A 108 17.52 -11.16 5.08
CA ALA A 108 17.70 -12.56 5.47
C ALA A 108 17.61 -13.53 4.26
N LEU A 109 16.73 -13.20 3.31
CA LEU A 109 16.51 -14.04 2.12
C LEU A 109 17.38 -13.62 0.93
N PHE A 110 18.12 -12.51 1.01
CA PHE A 110 18.78 -11.84 -0.11
C PHE A 110 19.67 -12.78 -0.93
N TYR A 111 20.63 -13.44 -0.30
CA TYR A 111 21.58 -14.31 -1.02
C TYR A 111 20.97 -15.63 -1.52
N PHE A 112 19.81 -16.05 -0.98
CA PHE A 112 19.08 -17.19 -1.48
C PHE A 112 18.29 -16.89 -2.77
N GLN A 113 18.24 -15.62 -3.17
CA GLN A 113 17.55 -15.15 -4.37
C GLN A 113 18.50 -15.00 -5.57
N GLY A 114 19.79 -15.40 -5.43
CA GLY A 114 20.77 -15.37 -6.53
C GLY A 114 20.25 -16.10 -7.76
N SER A 115 20.23 -15.42 -8.92
CA SER A 115 19.68 -15.89 -10.17
C SER A 115 20.12 -14.96 -11.30
N GLU A 116 20.07 -15.42 -12.54
CA GLU A 116 20.36 -14.58 -13.71
C GLU A 116 19.47 -13.34 -13.82
N ILE A 117 18.21 -13.42 -13.34
CA ILE A 117 17.31 -12.27 -13.30
C ILE A 117 17.67 -11.23 -12.22
N PHE A 118 18.52 -11.59 -11.28
CA PHE A 118 19.02 -10.71 -10.21
C PHE A 118 20.55 -10.62 -10.23
N PRO A 119 21.14 -10.06 -11.29
CA PRO A 119 22.57 -10.22 -11.62
C PRO A 119 23.52 -9.60 -10.59
N ASN A 120 23.05 -8.67 -9.73
CA ASN A 120 23.91 -8.01 -8.77
C ASN A 120 24.03 -8.77 -7.44
N ILE A 121 23.20 -9.77 -7.15
CA ILE A 121 23.14 -10.41 -5.82
C ILE A 121 24.46 -11.10 -5.50
N GLU A 122 24.98 -11.91 -6.38
CA GLU A 122 26.22 -12.68 -6.16
C GLU A 122 27.44 -11.79 -5.96
N GLN A 123 27.46 -10.61 -6.62
CA GLN A 123 28.58 -9.67 -6.57
C GLN A 123 28.43 -8.68 -5.39
N THR A 124 27.29 -8.66 -4.70
CA THR A 124 27.02 -7.72 -3.63
C THR A 124 27.71 -8.15 -2.33
N PRO A 125 28.67 -7.37 -1.82
CA PRO A 125 29.31 -7.70 -0.55
C PRO A 125 28.34 -7.49 0.62
N VAL A 126 28.50 -8.25 1.70
CA VAL A 126 27.62 -8.24 2.87
C VAL A 126 27.46 -6.84 3.45
N TRP A 127 28.54 -6.05 3.53
CA TRP A 127 28.45 -4.68 4.05
C TRP A 127 27.53 -3.78 3.23
N LYS A 128 27.51 -3.93 1.88
CA LYS A 128 26.64 -3.14 1.00
C LYS A 128 25.18 -3.52 1.22
N MET A 129 24.89 -4.82 1.32
CA MET A 129 23.55 -5.32 1.65
C MET A 129 23.08 -4.80 3.02
N LEU A 130 23.94 -4.86 4.06
CA LEU A 130 23.61 -4.34 5.39
C LEU A 130 23.40 -2.82 5.39
N LEU A 131 24.18 -2.06 4.60
CA LEU A 131 23.97 -0.63 4.42
C LEU A 131 22.58 -0.34 3.83
N VAL A 132 22.25 -1.01 2.72
CA VAL A 132 20.93 -0.86 2.05
C VAL A 132 19.80 -1.26 2.99
N MET A 133 19.96 -2.33 3.77
CA MET A 133 18.99 -2.75 4.78
C MET A 133 18.79 -1.68 5.87
N THR A 134 19.88 -1.10 6.36
CA THR A 134 19.83 -0.07 7.41
C THR A 134 19.15 1.20 6.91
N VAL A 135 19.45 1.64 5.68
CA VAL A 135 18.75 2.76 5.04
C VAL A 135 17.28 2.40 4.83
N GLY A 136 17.00 1.19 4.37
CA GLY A 136 15.62 0.69 4.17
C GLY A 136 14.78 0.71 5.44
N PHE A 137 15.37 0.53 6.63
CA PHE A 137 14.65 0.70 7.91
C PHE A 137 14.03 2.08 8.09
N THR A 138 14.58 3.11 7.48
CA THR A 138 14.05 4.47 7.51
C THR A 138 13.03 4.74 6.40
N LEU A 139 12.88 3.82 5.46
CA LEU A 139 12.12 3.96 4.22
C LEU A 139 12.66 5.06 3.29
N LEU A 140 13.86 5.57 3.52
CA LEU A 140 14.52 6.44 2.57
C LEU A 140 14.95 5.64 1.33
N PRO A 141 14.76 6.20 0.13
CA PRO A 141 15.16 5.53 -1.10
C PRO A 141 16.68 5.50 -1.24
N VAL A 142 17.20 4.45 -1.84
CA VAL A 142 18.61 4.38 -2.23
C VAL A 142 18.80 4.77 -3.71
N PRO A 143 19.89 5.45 -4.07
CA PRO A 143 20.20 5.74 -5.47
C PRO A 143 20.54 4.46 -6.25
N VAL A 144 20.40 4.51 -7.58
CA VAL A 144 20.68 3.36 -8.47
C VAL A 144 22.11 2.83 -8.29
N SER A 145 23.09 3.67 -7.90
CA SER A 145 24.46 3.23 -7.59
C SER A 145 24.57 2.26 -6.40
N LEU A 146 23.57 2.24 -5.54
CA LEU A 146 23.44 1.30 -4.43
C LEU A 146 22.49 0.14 -4.73
N ASP A 147 22.05 -0.01 -5.97
CA ASP A 147 21.27 -1.18 -6.37
C ASP A 147 22.08 -2.46 -6.14
N VAL A 148 21.50 -3.34 -5.34
CA VAL A 148 22.09 -4.64 -4.97
C VAL A 148 21.44 -5.81 -5.69
N ARG A 149 20.35 -5.57 -6.46
CA ARG A 149 19.61 -6.61 -7.14
C ARG A 149 19.80 -6.61 -8.67
N GLY A 150 19.92 -5.43 -9.28
CA GLY A 150 20.01 -5.26 -10.73
C GLY A 150 18.73 -4.74 -11.39
N TRP A 151 17.71 -4.40 -10.60
CA TRP A 151 16.41 -3.89 -11.08
C TRP A 151 16.21 -2.39 -10.88
N SER A 152 17.25 -1.69 -10.43
CA SER A 152 17.23 -0.25 -10.16
C SER A 152 16.16 0.20 -9.17
N GLU A 153 15.74 -0.68 -8.29
CA GLU A 153 14.71 -0.39 -7.29
C GLU A 153 15.24 0.56 -6.20
N MET A 154 14.45 1.58 -5.84
CA MET A 154 14.79 2.47 -4.74
C MET A 154 14.75 1.79 -3.36
N HIS A 155 14.16 0.59 -3.27
CA HIS A 155 14.15 -0.27 -2.08
C HIS A 155 14.49 -1.71 -2.47
N PRO A 156 15.76 -2.01 -2.85
CA PRO A 156 16.11 -3.27 -3.53
C PRO A 156 16.00 -4.53 -2.68
N LEU A 157 15.78 -4.42 -1.37
CA LEU A 157 15.45 -5.57 -0.50
C LEU A 157 13.95 -5.84 -0.42
N ASN A 158 13.12 -4.87 -0.84
CA ASN A 158 11.67 -4.97 -0.80
C ASN A 158 11.05 -3.98 -1.79
N GLY A 159 10.99 -4.34 -3.06
CA GLY A 159 10.54 -3.48 -4.15
C GLY A 159 9.25 -2.71 -3.83
N PRO A 160 8.15 -3.35 -3.42
CA PRO A 160 6.87 -2.67 -3.13
C PRO A 160 6.93 -1.55 -2.08
N ALA A 161 8.00 -1.46 -1.29
CA ALA A 161 8.17 -0.39 -0.30
C ALA A 161 8.23 1.02 -0.91
N TRP A 162 8.46 1.15 -2.23
CA TRP A 162 8.40 2.43 -2.93
C TRP A 162 7.06 3.15 -2.71
N SER A 163 5.96 2.43 -2.71
CA SER A 163 4.64 3.02 -2.53
C SER A 163 4.43 3.57 -1.11
N LEU A 164 5.00 2.92 -0.09
CA LEU A 164 4.97 3.44 1.28
C LEU A 164 5.79 4.71 1.43
N PHE A 165 6.91 4.83 0.71
CA PHE A 165 7.67 6.08 0.65
C PHE A 165 6.78 7.22 0.13
N PHE A 166 6.06 7.02 -0.98
CA PHE A 166 5.10 8.00 -1.49
C PHE A 166 3.91 8.21 -0.53
N GLU A 167 3.44 7.19 0.16
CA GLU A 167 2.41 7.36 1.20
C GLU A 167 2.88 8.28 2.34
N TYR A 168 4.15 8.18 2.76
CA TYR A 168 4.71 9.13 3.73
C TYR A 168 4.75 10.56 3.19
N ILE A 169 5.12 10.75 1.92
CA ILE A 169 5.05 12.06 1.25
C ILE A 169 3.61 12.60 1.30
N ALA A 170 2.61 11.79 0.94
CA ALA A 170 1.21 12.21 1.01
C ALA A 170 0.77 12.60 2.42
N ASN A 171 1.17 11.82 3.43
CA ASN A 171 0.88 12.15 4.83
C ASN A 171 1.51 13.48 5.26
N ILE A 172 2.74 13.76 4.83
CA ILE A 172 3.42 15.04 5.12
C ILE A 172 2.71 16.19 4.40
N LEU A 173 2.41 16.06 3.11
CA LEU A 173 1.67 17.06 2.33
C LEU A 173 0.30 17.33 2.94
N TYR A 174 -0.44 16.29 3.33
CA TYR A 174 -1.70 16.44 4.03
C TYR A 174 -1.54 17.22 5.33
N ALA A 175 -0.61 16.81 6.18
CA ALA A 175 -0.45 17.38 7.50
C ALA A 175 0.06 18.83 7.50
N LEU A 176 0.91 19.22 6.55
CA LEU A 176 1.46 20.56 6.45
C LEU A 176 0.52 21.53 5.72
N PHE A 177 -0.07 21.10 4.61
CA PHE A 177 -0.74 21.98 3.65
C PHE A 177 -2.22 21.63 3.45
N ILE A 178 -2.52 20.43 2.95
CA ILE A 178 -3.81 20.07 2.38
C ILE A 178 -4.94 20.06 3.43
N ARG A 179 -4.64 19.73 4.68
CA ARG A 179 -5.62 19.83 5.79
C ARG A 179 -6.26 21.20 5.94
N LYS A 180 -5.55 22.26 5.49
CA LYS A 180 -6.02 23.66 5.55
C LYS A 180 -6.88 24.05 4.33
N PHE A 181 -6.88 23.22 3.28
CA PHE A 181 -7.64 23.50 2.08
C PHE A 181 -9.13 23.36 2.35
N THR A 182 -9.91 24.33 1.84
CA THR A 182 -11.36 24.14 1.74
C THR A 182 -11.66 23.00 0.78
N THR A 183 -12.86 22.42 0.87
CA THR A 183 -13.28 21.36 -0.05
C THR A 183 -13.21 21.79 -1.52
N LYS A 184 -13.46 23.07 -1.81
CA LYS A 184 -13.34 23.64 -3.17
C LYS A 184 -11.90 23.60 -3.69
N TRP A 185 -10.93 24.06 -2.89
CA TRP A 185 -9.52 24.02 -3.28
C TRP A 185 -8.98 22.60 -3.39
N LEU A 186 -9.44 21.69 -2.51
CA LEU A 186 -9.12 20.28 -2.64
C LEU A 186 -9.69 19.69 -3.93
N ALA A 187 -10.92 20.05 -4.31
CA ALA A 187 -11.52 19.60 -5.57
C ALA A 187 -10.75 20.11 -6.79
N VAL A 188 -10.26 21.36 -6.78
CA VAL A 188 -9.39 21.89 -7.85
C VAL A 188 -8.08 21.09 -7.94
N LEU A 189 -7.43 20.81 -6.81
CA LEU A 189 -6.22 20.00 -6.77
C LEU A 189 -6.46 18.60 -7.35
N VAL A 190 -7.52 17.93 -6.93
CA VAL A 190 -7.89 16.59 -7.40
C VAL A 190 -8.22 16.60 -8.89
N PHE A 191 -8.91 17.62 -9.39
CA PHE A 191 -9.19 17.77 -10.83
C PHE A 191 -7.90 17.92 -11.63
N MET A 192 -6.98 18.78 -11.21
CA MET A 192 -5.67 18.94 -11.87
C MET A 192 -4.86 17.64 -11.84
N ALA A 193 -4.85 16.94 -10.71
CA ALA A 193 -4.19 15.65 -10.58
C ALA A 193 -4.83 14.59 -11.51
N ALA A 194 -6.16 14.60 -11.70
CA ALA A 194 -6.86 13.73 -12.63
C ALA A 194 -6.41 13.99 -14.08
N CYS A 195 -6.31 15.25 -14.49
CA CYS A 195 -5.84 15.61 -15.85
C CYS A 195 -4.41 15.08 -16.08
N VAL A 196 -3.51 15.26 -15.12
CA VAL A 196 -2.13 14.75 -15.23
C VAL A 196 -2.10 13.23 -15.29
N LEU A 197 -2.91 12.54 -14.46
CA LEU A 197 -3.03 11.09 -14.46
C LEU A 197 -3.55 10.55 -15.81
N ILE A 198 -4.61 11.14 -16.34
CA ILE A 198 -5.17 10.76 -17.66
C ILE A 198 -4.12 10.94 -18.74
N HIS A 199 -3.41 12.08 -18.75
CA HIS A 199 -2.35 12.34 -19.72
C HIS A 199 -1.23 11.28 -19.62
N GLN A 200 -0.75 10.97 -18.41
CA GLN A 200 0.27 9.92 -18.20
C GLN A 200 -0.22 8.57 -18.71
N CYS A 201 -1.39 8.12 -18.27
CA CYS A 201 -1.97 6.85 -18.67
C CYS A 201 -2.15 6.75 -20.20
N TYR A 202 -2.67 7.82 -20.83
CA TYR A 202 -2.86 7.86 -22.27
C TYR A 202 -1.54 7.78 -23.04
N THR A 203 -0.52 8.54 -22.63
CA THR A 203 0.76 8.61 -23.34
C THR A 203 1.63 7.37 -23.12
N GLN A 204 1.55 6.72 -21.95
CA GLN A 204 2.32 5.52 -21.62
C GLN A 204 1.57 4.21 -21.93
N GLY A 205 0.24 4.28 -22.16
CA GLY A 205 -0.59 3.09 -22.34
C GLY A 205 -0.87 2.30 -21.06
N ASN A 206 -0.37 2.76 -19.91
CA ASN A 206 -0.56 2.16 -18.61
C ASN A 206 -0.19 3.14 -17.48
N ASN A 207 -0.42 2.73 -16.21
CA ASN A 207 -0.02 3.49 -15.02
C ASN A 207 1.07 2.74 -14.23
N ILE A 208 2.07 2.18 -14.92
CA ILE A 208 3.18 1.41 -14.33
C ILE A 208 4.36 2.35 -14.05
N GLY A 209 5.08 2.14 -12.92
CA GLY A 209 6.29 2.87 -12.56
C GLY A 209 6.24 3.46 -11.15
N GLY A 210 7.31 4.16 -10.79
CA GLY A 210 7.45 4.83 -9.50
C GLY A 210 8.45 4.18 -8.54
N TRP A 211 9.12 3.10 -8.92
CA TRP A 211 9.99 2.32 -8.02
C TRP A 211 11.48 2.61 -8.14
N THR A 212 11.92 3.44 -9.08
CA THR A 212 13.32 3.84 -9.23
C THR A 212 13.53 5.29 -8.77
N LEU A 213 14.68 5.58 -8.18
CA LEU A 213 15.04 6.94 -7.76
C LEU A 213 15.69 7.70 -8.93
N ASP A 214 14.88 8.06 -9.90
CA ASP A 214 15.20 8.99 -10.99
C ASP A 214 14.05 9.98 -11.21
N VAL A 215 14.27 11.00 -12.03
CA VAL A 215 13.29 12.09 -12.22
C VAL A 215 11.99 11.60 -12.84
N GLU A 216 12.08 10.72 -13.84
CA GLU A 216 10.90 10.21 -14.54
C GLU A 216 10.07 9.28 -13.65
N GLN A 217 10.70 8.34 -12.97
CA GLN A 217 10.02 7.42 -12.07
C GLN A 217 9.43 8.13 -10.85
N CYS A 218 10.14 9.14 -10.32
CA CYS A 218 9.60 9.99 -9.25
C CYS A 218 8.38 10.79 -9.73
N ARG A 219 8.38 11.29 -10.97
CA ARG A 219 7.22 11.96 -11.59
C ARG A 219 6.04 10.99 -11.69
N ILE A 220 6.27 9.76 -12.18
CA ILE A 220 5.25 8.73 -12.27
C ILE A 220 4.70 8.41 -10.86
N GLY A 221 5.57 8.16 -9.89
CA GLY A 221 5.16 7.86 -8.51
C GLY A 221 4.32 8.96 -7.87
N LEU A 222 4.67 10.23 -8.10
CA LEU A 222 3.88 11.37 -7.64
C LEU A 222 2.53 11.45 -8.36
N THR A 223 2.47 11.21 -9.66
CA THR A 223 1.21 11.18 -10.41
C THR A 223 0.28 10.09 -9.89
N ARG A 224 0.82 8.88 -9.65
CA ARG A 224 0.10 7.76 -9.04
C ARG A 224 -0.41 8.06 -7.63
N LEU A 225 0.29 8.92 -6.88
CA LEU A 225 -0.08 9.30 -5.52
C LEU A 225 -1.17 10.37 -5.49
N MET A 226 -0.99 11.46 -6.26
CA MET A 226 -1.71 12.72 -6.07
C MET A 226 -3.22 12.58 -6.26
N PHE A 227 -3.66 11.97 -7.37
CA PHE A 227 -5.10 11.81 -7.60
C PHE A 227 -5.71 10.82 -6.61
N PRO A 228 -5.23 9.55 -6.47
CA PRO A 228 -5.92 8.60 -5.61
C PRO A 228 -5.97 9.06 -4.16
N PHE A 229 -4.85 9.50 -3.59
CA PHE A 229 -4.82 9.86 -2.18
C PHE A 229 -5.70 11.09 -1.87
N PHE A 230 -5.55 12.17 -2.62
CA PHE A 230 -6.34 13.38 -2.38
C PHE A 230 -7.77 13.25 -2.90
N GLY A 231 -8.03 12.42 -3.90
CA GLY A 231 -9.36 11.99 -4.32
C GLY A 231 -10.09 11.21 -3.22
N GLY A 232 -9.40 10.30 -2.53
CA GLY A 232 -9.93 9.59 -1.37
C GLY A 232 -10.28 10.54 -0.21
N LEU A 233 -9.40 11.52 0.07
CA LEU A 233 -9.69 12.58 1.05
C LEU A 233 -10.90 13.44 0.65
N LEU A 234 -11.00 13.82 -0.63
CA LEU A 234 -12.14 14.57 -1.17
C LEU A 234 -13.43 13.77 -1.06
N LEU A 235 -13.37 12.48 -1.41
CA LEU A 235 -14.50 11.55 -1.29
C LEU A 235 -15.02 11.51 0.15
N TYR A 236 -14.13 11.41 1.14
CA TYR A 236 -14.52 11.50 2.56
C TYR A 236 -15.25 12.80 2.89
N ARG A 237 -14.77 13.94 2.39
CA ARG A 237 -15.39 15.26 2.68
C ARG A 237 -16.74 15.47 2.00
N LEU A 238 -16.96 14.86 0.83
CA LEU A 238 -18.18 15.07 0.03
C LEU A 238 -19.26 14.05 0.34
N CYS A 239 -18.88 12.80 0.58
CA CYS A 239 -19.83 11.69 0.60
C CYS A 239 -20.15 11.24 2.03
N LYS A 240 -21.43 11.07 2.31
CA LYS A 240 -21.91 10.38 3.51
C LYS A 240 -22.22 8.94 3.12
N PRO A 241 -21.57 7.95 3.74
CA PRO A 241 -21.86 6.55 3.46
C PRO A 241 -23.34 6.23 3.69
N GLY A 242 -23.89 5.45 2.78
CA GLY A 242 -25.26 4.93 2.86
C GLY A 242 -25.34 3.65 3.69
N ARG A 243 -26.30 2.77 3.32
CA ARG A 243 -26.48 1.43 3.92
C ARG A 243 -26.71 0.42 2.80
N ILE A 244 -25.71 -0.40 2.49
CA ILE A 244 -25.75 -1.39 1.40
C ILE A 244 -25.51 -2.78 1.99
N ARG A 245 -26.45 -3.71 1.72
CA ARG A 245 -26.28 -5.11 2.14
C ARG A 245 -25.26 -5.80 1.24
N HIS A 246 -24.37 -6.59 1.84
CA HIS A 246 -23.32 -7.34 1.13
C HIS A 246 -22.33 -6.46 0.35
N GLY A 247 -22.17 -5.19 0.73
CA GLY A 247 -21.25 -4.24 0.07
C GLY A 247 -19.84 -4.77 -0.04
N PHE A 248 -19.31 -5.41 1.01
CA PHE A 248 -17.99 -6.04 1.00
C PHE A 248 -17.82 -7.03 -0.16
N TRP A 249 -18.75 -7.93 -0.38
CA TRP A 249 -18.64 -8.95 -1.42
C TRP A 249 -18.74 -8.38 -2.84
N TRP A 250 -19.68 -7.46 -3.05
CA TRP A 250 -19.82 -6.78 -4.35
C TRP A 250 -18.59 -5.93 -4.67
N CYS A 251 -18.07 -5.19 -3.70
CA CYS A 251 -16.86 -4.41 -3.88
C CYS A 251 -15.62 -5.29 -4.11
N SER A 252 -15.52 -6.44 -3.42
CA SER A 252 -14.44 -7.40 -3.62
C SER A 252 -14.47 -7.99 -5.04
N LEU A 253 -15.64 -8.36 -5.53
CA LEU A 253 -15.82 -8.87 -6.88
C LEU A 253 -15.48 -7.80 -7.94
N LEU A 254 -16.00 -6.58 -7.77
CA LEU A 254 -15.72 -5.47 -8.69
C LEU A 254 -14.23 -5.12 -8.73
N LEU A 255 -13.58 -5.07 -7.55
CA LEU A 255 -12.14 -4.79 -7.45
C LEU A 255 -11.33 -5.91 -8.12
N ALA A 256 -11.63 -7.17 -7.82
CA ALA A 256 -10.93 -8.31 -8.42
C ALA A 256 -11.13 -8.34 -9.95
N ALA A 257 -12.34 -8.10 -10.43
CA ALA A 257 -12.63 -8.03 -11.87
C ALA A 257 -11.86 -6.88 -12.55
N ALA A 258 -11.82 -5.70 -11.93
CA ALA A 258 -11.07 -4.55 -12.46
C ALA A 258 -9.56 -4.83 -12.54
N LEU A 259 -8.98 -5.51 -11.54
CA LEU A 259 -7.56 -5.84 -11.54
C LEU A 259 -7.22 -7.02 -12.45
N ALA A 260 -8.16 -7.90 -12.74
CA ALA A 260 -7.98 -9.08 -13.60
C ALA A 260 -8.37 -8.86 -15.05
N MET A 261 -8.91 -7.69 -15.41
CA MET A 261 -9.35 -7.40 -16.78
C MET A 261 -8.22 -7.61 -17.78
N PRO A 262 -8.44 -8.28 -18.92
CA PRO A 262 -7.44 -8.38 -19.98
C PRO A 262 -6.99 -7.01 -20.52
N HIS A 263 -5.76 -6.91 -21.02
CA HIS A 263 -5.28 -5.70 -21.67
C HIS A 263 -6.13 -5.34 -22.88
N VAL A 264 -6.42 -4.06 -23.06
CA VAL A 264 -7.31 -3.53 -24.07
C VAL A 264 -6.51 -2.82 -25.17
N GLY A 265 -6.86 -3.06 -26.43
CA GLY A 265 -6.32 -2.31 -27.59
C GLY A 265 -5.10 -2.90 -28.26
N GLY A 266 -4.41 -3.87 -27.66
CA GLY A 266 -3.17 -4.44 -28.21
C GLY A 266 -2.07 -3.40 -28.45
N ALA A 267 -1.05 -3.75 -29.25
CA ALA A 267 0.11 -2.88 -29.48
C ALA A 267 -0.23 -1.60 -30.29
N GLU A 268 -1.20 -1.68 -31.22
CA GLU A 268 -1.55 -0.54 -32.08
C GLU A 268 -2.40 0.52 -31.34
N HIS A 269 -3.15 0.10 -30.32
CA HIS A 269 -4.05 0.96 -29.54
C HIS A 269 -3.75 0.88 -28.04
N PHE A 270 -2.48 0.83 -27.70
CA PHE A 270 -2.01 0.72 -26.29
C PHE A 270 -2.57 1.81 -25.37
N HIS A 271 -2.87 3.00 -25.91
CA HIS A 271 -3.49 4.10 -25.18
C HIS A 271 -4.87 3.76 -24.63
N LEU A 272 -5.60 2.79 -25.22
CA LEU A 272 -6.89 2.33 -24.70
C LEU A 272 -6.72 1.61 -23.36
N ASN A 273 -5.63 0.85 -23.19
CA ASN A 273 -5.30 0.23 -21.93
C ASN A 273 -4.98 1.28 -20.85
N GLY A 274 -4.22 2.33 -21.20
CA GLY A 274 -3.98 3.45 -20.30
C GLY A 274 -5.27 4.20 -19.91
N LEU A 275 -6.22 4.38 -20.84
CA LEU A 275 -7.53 4.95 -20.53
C LEU A 275 -8.34 4.04 -19.60
N TYR A 276 -8.21 2.72 -19.73
CA TYR A 276 -8.81 1.77 -18.79
C TYR A 276 -8.23 1.94 -17.39
N ASP A 277 -6.91 2.07 -17.27
CA ASP A 277 -6.25 2.34 -15.98
C ASP A 277 -6.77 3.64 -15.35
N ALA A 278 -6.81 4.72 -16.12
CA ALA A 278 -7.36 5.99 -15.65
C ALA A 278 -8.82 5.86 -15.23
N PHE A 279 -9.65 5.12 -15.98
CA PHE A 279 -11.04 4.85 -15.63
C PHE A 279 -11.16 4.07 -14.31
N CYS A 280 -10.34 3.04 -14.12
CA CYS A 280 -10.31 2.30 -12.86
C CYS A 280 -9.98 3.21 -11.68
N ILE A 281 -8.95 4.04 -11.81
CA ILE A 281 -8.47 4.91 -10.73
C ILE A 281 -9.47 6.04 -10.44
N ILE A 282 -10.06 6.65 -11.49
CA ILE A 282 -10.90 7.85 -11.33
C ILE A 282 -12.37 7.50 -11.02
N VAL A 283 -12.86 6.36 -11.49
CA VAL A 283 -14.28 5.99 -11.37
C VAL A 283 -14.49 4.76 -10.49
N ILE A 284 -13.82 3.64 -10.83
CA ILE A 284 -14.08 2.36 -10.14
C ILE A 284 -13.61 2.41 -8.69
N PHE A 285 -12.39 2.87 -8.42
CA PHE A 285 -11.84 2.86 -7.05
C PHE A 285 -12.59 3.80 -6.10
N PRO A 286 -12.95 5.03 -6.45
CA PRO A 286 -13.84 5.85 -5.62
C PRO A 286 -15.20 5.21 -5.38
N ALA A 287 -15.79 4.56 -6.39
CA ALA A 287 -17.05 3.83 -6.23
C ALA A 287 -16.91 2.65 -5.25
N VAL A 288 -15.84 1.85 -5.38
CA VAL A 288 -15.55 0.73 -4.47
C VAL A 288 -15.35 1.23 -3.03
N VAL A 289 -14.62 2.34 -2.84
CA VAL A 289 -14.40 2.93 -1.50
C VAL A 289 -15.71 3.45 -0.91
N PHE A 290 -16.53 4.15 -1.70
CA PHE A 290 -17.82 4.68 -1.25
C PHE A 290 -18.81 3.58 -0.89
N LEU A 291 -18.96 2.57 -1.76
CA LEU A 291 -19.83 1.43 -1.54
C LEU A 291 -19.36 0.57 -0.36
N GLY A 292 -18.05 0.34 -0.25
CA GLY A 292 -17.44 -0.37 0.88
C GLY A 292 -17.62 0.37 2.22
N ALA A 293 -17.52 1.70 2.23
CA ALA A 293 -17.82 2.51 3.42
C ALA A 293 -19.30 2.46 3.80
N SER A 294 -20.18 2.11 2.87
CA SER A 294 -21.63 2.00 3.06
C SER A 294 -22.09 0.58 3.45
N ASP A 295 -21.16 -0.38 3.62
CA ASP A 295 -21.50 -1.79 3.90
C ASP A 295 -22.23 -1.95 5.23
N ILE A 296 -23.27 -2.82 5.19
CA ILE A 296 -23.91 -3.36 6.39
C ILE A 296 -23.31 -4.74 6.62
N PRO A 297 -22.45 -4.90 7.62
CA PRO A 297 -21.74 -6.15 7.82
C PRO A 297 -22.69 -7.28 8.25
N GLY A 298 -22.58 -8.45 7.59
CA GLY A 298 -23.12 -9.73 8.05
C GLY A 298 -22.04 -10.52 8.80
N ASP A 299 -22.41 -11.60 9.44
CA ASP A 299 -21.49 -12.39 10.29
C ASP A 299 -20.28 -12.93 9.53
N ILE A 300 -20.50 -13.51 8.33
CA ILE A 300 -19.42 -14.06 7.50
C ILE A 300 -18.57 -12.95 6.92
N SER A 301 -19.19 -11.89 6.36
CA SER A 301 -18.46 -10.76 5.80
C SER A 301 -17.63 -10.03 6.85
N SER A 302 -18.14 -9.91 8.08
CA SER A 302 -17.40 -9.31 9.21
C SER A 302 -16.15 -10.10 9.59
N LYS A 303 -16.24 -11.44 9.61
CA LYS A 303 -15.08 -12.30 9.89
C LYS A 303 -14.05 -12.24 8.76
N ALA A 304 -14.49 -12.36 7.52
CA ALA A 304 -13.64 -12.27 6.33
C ALA A 304 -12.93 -10.89 6.23
N SER A 305 -13.71 -9.80 6.35
CA SER A 305 -13.16 -8.44 6.31
C SER A 305 -12.15 -8.19 7.42
N ARG A 306 -12.42 -8.68 8.63
CA ARG A 306 -11.52 -8.54 9.78
C ARG A 306 -10.22 -9.31 9.57
N PHE A 307 -10.30 -10.55 9.11
CA PHE A 307 -9.11 -11.35 8.82
C PHE A 307 -8.26 -10.71 7.73
N LEU A 308 -8.85 -10.46 6.57
CA LEU A 308 -8.18 -9.86 5.42
C LEU A 308 -7.63 -8.46 5.74
N GLY A 309 -8.40 -7.65 6.47
CA GLY A 309 -7.97 -6.33 6.90
C GLY A 309 -6.76 -6.35 7.82
N ASN A 310 -6.74 -7.28 8.78
CA ASN A 310 -5.63 -7.42 9.72
C ASN A 310 -4.33 -7.83 9.03
N ILE A 311 -4.39 -8.77 8.08
CA ILE A 311 -3.20 -9.24 7.37
C ILE A 311 -2.80 -8.35 6.19
N SER A 312 -3.64 -7.39 5.74
CA SER A 312 -3.43 -6.64 4.51
C SER A 312 -2.07 -5.95 4.45
N TYR A 313 -1.72 -5.18 5.47
CA TYR A 313 -0.46 -4.46 5.52
C TYR A 313 0.75 -5.38 5.77
N PRO A 314 0.71 -6.32 6.75
CA PRO A 314 1.74 -7.34 6.86
C PRO A 314 1.98 -8.10 5.55
N LEU A 315 0.94 -8.57 4.87
CA LEU A 315 1.05 -9.29 3.61
C LEU A 315 1.72 -8.42 2.54
N TYR A 316 1.28 -7.16 2.40
CA TYR A 316 1.84 -6.24 1.43
C TYR A 316 3.33 -6.00 1.62
N ILE A 317 3.83 -5.92 2.86
CA ILE A 317 5.25 -5.60 3.12
C ILE A 317 6.14 -6.84 3.26
N THR A 318 5.59 -8.05 3.42
CA THR A 318 6.39 -9.26 3.63
C THR A 318 6.42 -10.22 2.44
N HIS A 319 5.52 -10.06 1.46
CA HIS A 319 5.41 -11.03 0.37
C HIS A 319 6.58 -11.01 -0.61
N TYR A 320 7.06 -9.82 -0.96
CA TYR A 320 7.97 -9.67 -2.10
C TYR A 320 9.34 -10.33 -1.91
N PRO A 321 9.95 -10.32 -0.71
CA PRO A 321 11.15 -11.13 -0.45
C PRO A 321 10.96 -12.64 -0.70
N ILE A 322 9.73 -13.16 -0.50
CA ILE A 322 9.38 -14.55 -0.77
C ILE A 322 9.11 -14.75 -2.27
N VAL A 323 8.42 -13.79 -2.89
CA VAL A 323 8.17 -13.80 -4.34
C VAL A 323 9.46 -13.75 -5.13
N TYR A 324 10.48 -13.01 -4.71
CA TYR A 324 11.80 -13.03 -5.36
C TYR A 324 12.41 -14.45 -5.41
N LEU A 325 12.29 -15.25 -4.33
CA LEU A 325 12.74 -16.65 -4.33
C LEU A 325 11.97 -17.48 -5.35
N TYR A 326 10.65 -17.27 -5.43
CA TYR A 326 9.81 -17.96 -6.39
C TYR A 326 10.18 -17.59 -7.83
N LEU A 327 10.38 -16.31 -8.13
CA LEU A 327 10.76 -15.84 -9.47
C LEU A 327 12.14 -16.38 -9.88
N ALA A 328 13.13 -16.35 -8.98
CA ALA A 328 14.45 -16.93 -9.20
C ALA A 328 14.33 -18.41 -9.54
N TRP A 329 13.61 -19.19 -8.73
CA TRP A 329 13.42 -20.62 -8.98
C TRP A 329 12.70 -20.91 -10.30
N VAL A 330 11.64 -20.16 -10.61
CA VAL A 330 10.88 -20.35 -11.84
C VAL A 330 11.76 -20.11 -13.05
N HIS A 331 12.59 -19.06 -13.01
CA HIS A 331 13.52 -18.72 -14.08
C HIS A 331 14.62 -19.77 -14.23
N ASP A 332 15.36 -20.05 -13.16
CA ASP A 332 16.56 -20.91 -13.22
C ASP A 332 16.22 -22.38 -13.53
N ALA A 333 15.02 -22.81 -13.13
CA ALA A 333 14.52 -24.15 -13.43
C ALA A 333 13.77 -24.26 -14.76
N GLU A 334 13.60 -23.13 -15.50
CA GLU A 334 12.73 -23.05 -16.69
C GLU A 334 11.38 -23.74 -16.45
N ALA A 335 10.78 -23.49 -15.28
CA ALA A 335 9.69 -24.28 -14.75
C ALA A 335 8.41 -24.15 -15.60
N PRO A 336 7.86 -25.24 -16.16
CA PRO A 336 6.63 -25.18 -16.94
C PRO A 336 5.43 -24.79 -16.05
N LEU A 337 4.39 -24.22 -16.65
CA LEU A 337 3.18 -23.76 -15.94
C LEU A 337 2.56 -24.82 -15.04
N SER A 338 2.59 -26.08 -15.49
CA SER A 338 2.05 -27.22 -14.74
C SER A 338 2.74 -27.46 -13.39
N SER A 339 4.03 -27.12 -13.27
CA SER A 339 4.79 -27.18 -12.02
C SER A 339 4.83 -25.84 -11.28
N ALA A 340 4.89 -24.72 -12.01
CA ALA A 340 4.95 -23.39 -11.42
C ALA A 340 3.63 -23.01 -10.69
N LEU A 341 2.47 -23.33 -11.26
CA LEU A 341 1.18 -22.97 -10.69
C LEU A 341 0.91 -23.62 -9.31
N PRO A 342 1.10 -24.93 -9.09
CA PRO A 342 0.98 -25.50 -7.75
C PRO A 342 1.94 -24.88 -6.73
N VAL A 343 3.18 -24.57 -7.13
CA VAL A 343 4.17 -23.91 -6.27
C VAL A 343 3.72 -22.49 -5.96
N ALA A 344 3.20 -21.73 -6.94
CA ALA A 344 2.64 -20.38 -6.72
C ALA A 344 1.52 -20.40 -5.68
N VAL A 345 0.61 -21.38 -5.73
CA VAL A 345 -0.44 -21.56 -4.71
C VAL A 345 0.19 -21.80 -3.33
N GLY A 346 1.21 -22.65 -3.24
CA GLY A 346 1.96 -22.89 -2.01
C GLY A 346 2.64 -21.61 -1.48
N VAL A 347 3.27 -20.85 -2.38
CA VAL A 347 3.91 -19.56 -2.05
C VAL A 347 2.88 -18.53 -1.55
N LEU A 348 1.69 -18.47 -2.15
CA LEU A 348 0.61 -17.60 -1.66
C LEU A 348 0.24 -17.94 -0.21
N PHE A 349 0.02 -19.22 0.11
CA PHE A 349 -0.26 -19.64 1.49
C PHE A 349 0.90 -19.37 2.43
N LEU A 350 2.15 -19.55 1.98
CA LEU A 350 3.34 -19.19 2.75
C LEU A 350 3.40 -17.68 3.04
N CYS A 351 3.14 -16.82 2.04
CA CYS A 351 3.08 -15.37 2.22
C CYS A 351 2.00 -14.99 3.25
N ILE A 352 0.82 -15.60 3.19
CA ILE A 352 -0.26 -15.37 4.18
C ILE A 352 0.16 -15.83 5.58
N ALA A 353 0.78 -17.01 5.69
CA ALA A 353 1.24 -17.55 6.98
C ALA A 353 2.34 -16.68 7.59
N VAL A 354 3.34 -16.25 6.81
CA VAL A 354 4.41 -15.34 7.25
C VAL A 354 3.82 -13.98 7.66
N ALA A 355 2.91 -13.41 6.87
CA ALA A 355 2.24 -12.15 7.19
C ALA A 355 1.47 -12.25 8.52
N TYR A 356 0.73 -13.34 8.73
CA TYR A 356 0.00 -13.57 9.97
C TYR A 356 0.94 -13.78 11.17
N GLY A 357 2.03 -14.53 10.99
CA GLY A 357 3.08 -14.70 11.99
C GLY A 357 3.71 -13.36 12.36
N CYS A 358 4.13 -12.56 11.39
CA CYS A 358 4.69 -11.23 11.61
C CYS A 358 3.68 -10.28 12.30
N LEU A 359 2.40 -10.35 11.94
CA LEU A 359 1.34 -9.60 12.61
C LEU A 359 1.28 -9.93 14.10
N LYS A 360 1.18 -11.22 14.43
CA LYS A 360 0.91 -11.67 15.81
C LYS A 360 2.14 -11.63 16.72
N LEU A 361 3.29 -12.05 16.20
CA LEU A 361 4.50 -12.21 17.00
C LEU A 361 5.32 -10.91 17.07
N TYR A 362 5.16 -10.00 16.12
CA TYR A 362 5.98 -8.79 16.04
C TYR A 362 5.15 -7.50 15.99
N ASP A 363 4.28 -7.31 14.98
CA ASP A 363 3.62 -6.01 14.74
C ASP A 363 2.70 -5.59 15.88
N GLU A 364 1.77 -6.46 16.30
CA GLU A 364 0.84 -6.16 17.39
C GLU A 364 1.58 -5.86 18.72
N PRO A 365 2.55 -6.68 19.17
CA PRO A 365 3.32 -6.39 20.39
C PRO A 365 4.14 -5.11 20.30
N VAL A 366 4.85 -4.89 19.19
CA VAL A 366 5.71 -3.71 19.01
C VAL A 366 4.87 -2.44 18.96
N ARG A 367 3.77 -2.43 18.20
CA ARG A 367 2.85 -1.28 18.16
C ARG A 367 2.22 -0.99 19.53
N ALA A 368 1.85 -2.02 20.28
CA ALA A 368 1.31 -1.84 21.62
C ALA A 368 2.37 -1.23 22.57
N TRP A 369 3.62 -1.68 22.48
CA TRP A 369 4.74 -1.14 23.27
C TRP A 369 5.06 0.31 22.87
N LEU A 370 5.19 0.60 21.57
CA LEU A 370 5.43 1.95 21.06
C LEU A 370 4.29 2.91 21.42
N SER A 371 3.03 2.46 21.31
CA SER A 371 1.87 3.28 21.66
C SER A 371 1.90 3.71 23.13
N ARG A 372 2.27 2.81 24.02
CA ARG A 372 2.41 3.11 25.46
C ARG A 372 3.55 4.08 25.75
N ARG A 373 4.68 3.97 25.01
CA ARG A 373 5.86 4.80 25.26
C ARG A 373 5.82 6.16 24.55
N VAL A 374 5.32 6.18 23.32
CA VAL A 374 5.45 7.34 22.42
C VAL A 374 4.16 8.17 22.37
N LEU A 375 2.98 7.51 22.50
CA LEU A 375 1.68 8.16 22.39
C LEU A 375 1.02 8.44 23.75
N ALA A 376 1.46 7.80 24.83
CA ALA A 376 1.00 8.16 26.18
C ALA A 376 1.47 9.59 26.49
N ARG A 377 0.54 10.51 26.71
CA ARG A 377 0.86 11.83 27.28
C ARG A 377 1.39 11.62 28.69
N ARG A 378 2.53 12.22 29.03
CA ARG A 378 2.91 12.38 30.45
C ARG A 378 1.72 13.08 31.15
N ALA A 379 1.25 12.48 32.23
CA ALA A 379 0.34 13.19 33.12
C ALA A 379 1.00 14.52 33.52
N PRO A 380 0.26 15.63 33.63
CA PRO A 380 0.82 16.85 34.16
C PRO A 380 1.43 16.52 35.53
N GLU A 381 2.67 16.95 35.77
CA GLU A 381 3.24 16.88 37.13
C GLU A 381 2.28 17.61 38.09
N PRO A 382 1.98 17.02 39.24
CA PRO A 382 1.21 17.74 40.25
C PRO A 382 1.94 19.05 40.57
N PRO A 383 1.23 20.16 40.78
CA PRO A 383 1.85 21.42 41.17
C PRO A 383 2.70 21.15 42.40
N GLN A 384 3.99 21.50 42.30
CA GLN A 384 4.87 21.49 43.44
C GLN A 384 4.27 22.45 44.48
N ALA A 385 3.96 21.90 45.66
CA ALA A 385 3.38 22.63 46.77
C ALA A 385 4.40 23.56 47.44
#